data_a7f539a316eeafe8524eaa9e417da4e8
#
_entry.id   a7f539a316eeafe8524eaa9e417da4e8
#
_cell.length_a   1.000
_cell.length_b   1.000
_cell.length_c   1.000
_cell.angle_alpha   90.00
_cell.angle_beta   90.00
_cell.angle_gamma   90.00
#
_symmetry.space_group_name_H-M   'P 1'
#
loop_
_entity.id
_entity.type
_entity.pdbx_description
1 polymer ?
#
loop_
_entity_poly.entity_id
_entity_poly.type
_entity_poly.pdbx_seq_one_letter_code
_entity_poly.pdbx_strand_id
1 'polypeptide(L)'
;MDASDIKILVVDDEHVVNANLVAFLEDEGFKVFAATSGEEALGLMAKQAIDIGIIDMRLPGMDGNTLILKAHEMQAGMKFLIHTGSTNYVLPQSLIKIGMSPEQVFRKPLSDLTVLTRMINKVLFGDKIND
;
A
#
# COMPACT_ATOMS: atom_id res chain seq x y z
N MET A 1 -19.35 0.92 2.15
CA MET A 1 -18.47 1.41 1.08
C MET A 1 -18.27 0.30 0.06
N ASP A 2 -18.54 0.59 -1.19
CA ASP A 2 -18.31 -0.35 -2.28
C ASP A 2 -16.81 -0.38 -2.62
N ALA A 3 -16.32 -1.49 -3.18
CA ALA A 3 -14.93 -1.61 -3.63
C ALA A 3 -14.56 -0.49 -4.60
N SER A 4 -15.49 -0.08 -5.49
CA SER A 4 -15.22 1.00 -6.46
C SER A 4 -15.00 2.36 -5.80
N ASP A 5 -15.38 2.51 -4.54
CA ASP A 5 -15.15 3.74 -3.77
C ASP A 5 -13.80 3.74 -3.08
N ILE A 6 -13.14 2.60 -3.00
CA ILE A 6 -11.85 2.46 -2.33
C ILE A 6 -10.73 2.81 -3.32
N LYS A 7 -9.91 3.80 -2.97
CA LYS A 7 -8.80 4.26 -3.81
C LYS A 7 -7.49 3.70 -3.26
N ILE A 8 -6.80 2.95 -4.10
CA ILE A 8 -5.54 2.29 -3.76
C ILE A 8 -4.40 2.89 -4.58
N LEU A 9 -3.29 3.17 -3.94
CA LEU A 9 -2.07 3.61 -4.61
C LEU A 9 -1.04 2.49 -4.51
N VAL A 10 -0.58 2.00 -5.66
CA VAL A 10 0.50 1.02 -5.75
C VAL A 10 1.80 1.74 -6.07
N VAL A 11 2.81 1.59 -5.22
CA VAL A 11 4.12 2.22 -5.43
C VAL A 11 5.19 1.12 -5.48
N ASP A 12 5.73 0.89 -6.66
CA ASP A 12 6.74 -0.14 -6.91
C ASP A 12 7.51 0.22 -8.17
N ASP A 13 8.83 0.26 -8.10
CA ASP A 13 9.65 0.63 -9.26
C ASP A 13 9.85 -0.53 -10.25
N GLU A 14 9.50 -1.75 -9.87
CA GLU A 14 9.50 -2.90 -10.78
C GLU A 14 8.21 -2.87 -11.61
N HIS A 15 8.32 -2.51 -12.89
CA HIS A 15 7.15 -2.29 -13.73
C HIS A 15 6.22 -3.50 -13.84
N VAL A 16 6.79 -4.71 -13.93
CA VAL A 16 5.99 -5.93 -14.04
C VAL A 16 5.21 -6.20 -12.76
N VAL A 17 5.85 -6.06 -11.61
CA VAL A 17 5.20 -6.25 -10.30
C VAL A 17 4.09 -5.22 -10.12
N ASN A 18 4.39 -3.96 -10.43
CA ASN A 18 3.43 -2.85 -10.33
C ASN A 18 2.20 -3.14 -11.20
N ALA A 19 2.41 -3.46 -12.48
CA ALA A 19 1.31 -3.73 -13.41
C ALA A 19 0.48 -4.92 -12.98
N ASN A 20 1.10 -5.98 -12.46
CA ASN A 20 0.38 -7.16 -11.99
C ASN A 20 -0.51 -6.84 -10.77
N LEU A 21 0.01 -6.05 -9.83
CA LEU A 21 -0.79 -5.62 -8.69
C LEU A 21 -1.96 -4.74 -9.10
N VAL A 22 -1.71 -3.79 -10.00
CA VAL A 22 -2.77 -2.90 -10.50
C VAL A 22 -3.86 -3.73 -11.16
N ALA A 23 -3.51 -4.65 -12.06
CA ALA A 23 -4.47 -5.48 -12.77
C ALA A 23 -5.30 -6.33 -11.79
N PHE A 24 -4.64 -6.97 -10.83
CA PHE A 24 -5.33 -7.77 -9.84
C PHE A 24 -6.33 -6.95 -9.04
N LEU A 25 -5.89 -5.78 -8.54
CA LEU A 25 -6.74 -4.96 -7.69
C LEU A 25 -7.90 -4.34 -8.46
N GLU A 26 -7.68 -3.96 -9.72
CA GLU A 26 -8.75 -3.49 -10.59
C GLU A 26 -9.78 -4.59 -10.84
N ASP A 27 -9.32 -5.82 -11.04
CA ASP A 27 -10.23 -6.98 -11.20
C ASP A 27 -11.06 -7.24 -9.93
N GLU A 28 -10.52 -6.88 -8.76
CA GLU A 28 -11.26 -6.97 -7.50
C GLU A 28 -12.24 -5.81 -7.30
N GLY A 29 -12.26 -4.86 -8.23
CA GLY A 29 -13.23 -3.77 -8.22
C GLY A 29 -12.72 -2.45 -7.64
N PHE A 30 -11.48 -2.38 -7.17
CA PHE A 30 -10.91 -1.17 -6.58
C PHE A 30 -10.54 -0.14 -7.65
N LYS A 31 -10.50 1.12 -7.25
CA LYS A 31 -9.95 2.18 -8.07
C LYS A 31 -8.46 2.31 -7.75
N VAL A 32 -7.60 2.08 -8.74
CA VAL A 32 -6.16 1.94 -8.52
C VAL A 32 -5.37 3.02 -9.24
N PHE A 33 -4.43 3.60 -8.52
CA PHE A 33 -3.43 4.55 -9.04
C PHE A 33 -2.06 3.89 -8.90
N ALA A 34 -1.14 4.19 -9.80
CA ALA A 34 0.18 3.58 -9.81
C ALA A 34 1.27 4.64 -9.85
N ALA A 35 2.34 4.40 -9.10
CA ALA A 35 3.54 5.22 -9.11
C ALA A 35 4.77 4.30 -9.08
N THR A 36 5.87 4.77 -9.65
CA THR A 36 7.13 4.00 -9.68
C THR A 36 8.20 4.60 -8.77
N SER A 37 7.89 5.70 -8.10
CA SER A 37 8.79 6.35 -7.14
C SER A 37 7.99 7.03 -6.03
N GLY A 38 8.67 7.37 -4.95
CA GLY A 38 8.05 8.12 -3.84
C GLY A 38 7.60 9.50 -4.28
N GLU A 39 8.39 10.17 -5.09
CA GLU A 39 8.07 11.51 -5.60
C GLU A 39 6.81 11.49 -6.45
N GLU A 40 6.69 10.51 -7.35
CA GLU A 40 5.50 10.36 -8.16
C GLU A 40 4.27 10.07 -7.29
N ALA A 41 4.42 9.22 -6.28
CA ALA A 41 3.36 8.90 -5.34
C ALA A 41 2.86 10.14 -4.60
N LEU A 42 3.77 10.97 -4.10
CA LEU A 42 3.41 12.20 -3.40
C LEU A 42 2.70 13.18 -4.33
N GLY A 43 3.11 13.23 -5.60
CA GLY A 43 2.43 14.05 -6.61
C GLY A 43 0.99 13.62 -6.85
N LEU A 44 0.75 12.31 -6.89
CA LEU A 44 -0.62 11.79 -7.01
C LEU A 44 -1.45 12.11 -5.78
N MET A 45 -0.85 11.97 -4.59
CA MET A 45 -1.55 12.24 -3.33
C MET A 45 -1.90 13.73 -3.16
N ALA A 46 -1.16 14.62 -3.80
CA ALA A 46 -1.50 16.03 -3.79
C ALA A 46 -2.79 16.34 -4.55
N LYS A 47 -3.22 15.42 -5.42
CA LYS A 47 -4.41 15.61 -6.28
C LYS A 47 -5.55 14.66 -5.94
N GLN A 48 -5.27 13.55 -5.25
CA GLN A 48 -6.24 12.49 -4.98
C GLN A 48 -6.18 12.09 -3.52
N ALA A 49 -7.34 11.94 -2.90
CA ALA A 49 -7.42 11.27 -1.60
C ALA A 49 -7.24 9.78 -1.84
N ILE A 50 -6.35 9.15 -1.08
CA ILE A 50 -6.05 7.73 -1.18
C ILE A 50 -6.45 7.05 0.12
N ASP A 51 -7.13 5.92 0.03
CA ASP A 51 -7.53 5.17 1.22
C ASP A 51 -6.41 4.28 1.75
N ILE A 52 -5.68 3.62 0.83
CA ILE A 52 -4.61 2.71 1.23
C ILE A 52 -3.51 2.70 0.17
N GLY A 53 -2.25 2.69 0.63
CA GLY A 53 -1.08 2.54 -0.23
C GLY A 53 -0.44 1.18 -0.06
N ILE A 54 -0.05 0.55 -1.16
CA ILE A 54 0.74 -0.68 -1.15
C ILE A 54 2.14 -0.28 -1.61
N ILE A 55 3.09 -0.28 -0.70
CA ILE A 55 4.37 0.42 -0.84
C ILE A 55 5.54 -0.57 -0.83
N ASP A 56 6.40 -0.49 -1.86
CA ASP A 56 7.68 -1.19 -1.86
C ASP A 56 8.67 -0.40 -1.01
N MET A 57 9.55 -1.11 -0.32
CA MET A 57 10.57 -0.47 0.52
C MET A 57 11.77 0.03 -0.28
N ARG A 58 12.11 -0.64 -1.38
CA ARG A 58 13.26 -0.28 -2.22
C ARG A 58 12.81 0.55 -3.41
N LEU A 59 12.77 1.86 -3.21
CA LEU A 59 12.38 2.78 -4.27
C LEU A 59 13.57 3.69 -4.60
N PRO A 60 13.66 4.17 -5.86
CA PRO A 60 14.70 5.13 -6.21
C PRO A 60 14.47 6.46 -5.46
N GLY A 61 15.56 7.05 -5.00
CA GLY A 61 15.50 8.31 -4.24
C GLY A 61 15.01 8.09 -2.83
N MET A 62 13.72 8.34 -2.59
CA MET A 62 13.09 8.18 -1.28
C MET A 62 12.70 6.71 -1.07
N ASP A 63 13.08 6.13 0.08
CA ASP A 63 12.67 4.76 0.39
C ASP A 63 11.22 4.70 0.86
N GLY A 64 10.70 3.45 0.97
CA GLY A 64 9.29 3.24 1.32
C GLY A 64 8.94 3.73 2.74
N ASN A 65 9.86 3.58 3.71
CA ASN A 65 9.60 4.03 5.07
C ASN A 65 9.41 5.56 5.09
N THR A 66 10.27 6.28 4.40
CA THR A 66 10.19 7.74 4.29
C THR A 66 8.91 8.15 3.59
N LEU A 67 8.55 7.45 2.51
CA LEU A 67 7.33 7.74 1.78
C LEU A 67 6.10 7.59 2.68
N ILE A 68 6.03 6.50 3.44
CA ILE A 68 4.88 6.26 4.33
C ILE A 68 4.75 7.39 5.35
N LEU A 69 5.85 7.83 5.95
CA LEU A 69 5.80 8.91 6.93
C LEU A 69 5.33 10.22 6.31
N LYS A 70 5.82 10.55 5.10
CA LYS A 70 5.38 11.75 4.39
C LYS A 70 3.92 11.65 3.98
N ALA A 71 3.49 10.48 3.50
CA ALA A 71 2.10 10.24 3.12
C ALA A 71 1.17 10.40 4.32
N HIS A 72 1.58 9.88 5.47
CA HIS A 72 0.81 10.01 6.70
C HIS A 72 0.63 11.47 7.11
N GLU A 73 1.67 12.29 6.93
CA GLU A 73 1.57 13.73 7.20
C GLU A 73 0.59 14.42 6.25
N MET A 74 0.57 14.00 4.98
CA MET A 74 -0.31 14.60 3.97
C MET A 74 -1.77 14.16 4.13
N GLN A 75 -1.97 12.88 4.46
CA GLN A 75 -3.30 12.28 4.54
C GLN A 75 -3.34 11.36 5.77
N ALA A 76 -3.65 11.94 6.93
CA ALA A 76 -3.58 11.24 8.21
C ALA A 76 -4.46 9.98 8.30
N GLY A 77 -5.54 9.92 7.50
CA GLY A 77 -6.43 8.76 7.48
C GLY A 77 -5.99 7.63 6.56
N MET A 78 -4.95 7.84 5.76
CA MET A 78 -4.48 6.84 4.81
C MET A 78 -3.84 5.66 5.54
N LYS A 79 -4.16 4.44 5.06
CA LYS A 79 -3.58 3.21 5.58
C LYS A 79 -2.51 2.69 4.63
N PHE A 80 -1.67 1.77 5.12
CA PHE A 80 -0.53 1.29 4.34
C PHE A 80 -0.35 -0.20 4.47
N LEU A 81 0.02 -0.85 3.34
CA LEU A 81 0.58 -2.20 3.31
C LEU A 81 1.97 -2.10 2.72
N ILE A 82 2.87 -2.97 3.17
CA ILE A 82 4.22 -3.03 2.65
C ILE A 82 4.34 -4.30 1.82
N HIS A 83 4.88 -4.18 0.60
CA HIS A 83 5.11 -5.30 -0.32
C HIS A 83 6.57 -5.25 -0.75
N THR A 84 7.44 -6.05 -0.12
CA THR A 84 8.89 -5.91 -0.27
C THR A 84 9.56 -7.23 -0.61
N GLY A 85 10.61 -7.15 -1.43
CA GLY A 85 11.49 -8.27 -1.70
C GLY A 85 12.57 -8.47 -0.64
N SER A 86 12.68 -7.58 0.33
CA SER A 86 13.69 -7.69 1.37
C SER A 86 13.27 -8.72 2.41
N THR A 87 14.06 -9.80 2.54
CA THR A 87 13.79 -10.86 3.52
C THR A 87 14.14 -10.43 4.95
N ASN A 88 14.94 -9.37 5.09
CA ASN A 88 15.39 -8.87 6.37
C ASN A 88 14.61 -7.66 6.87
N TYR A 89 13.59 -7.25 6.12
CA TYR A 89 12.83 -6.06 6.52
C TYR A 89 12.09 -6.31 7.83
N VAL A 90 12.25 -5.38 8.76
CA VAL A 90 11.54 -5.36 10.04
C VAL A 90 10.83 -4.01 10.15
N LEU A 91 9.55 -4.03 10.52
CA LEU A 91 8.75 -2.82 10.63
C LEU A 91 9.37 -1.90 11.69
N PRO A 92 9.81 -0.68 11.33
CA PRO A 92 10.44 0.21 12.29
C PRO A 92 9.43 0.81 13.26
N GLN A 93 9.95 1.23 14.41
CA GLN A 93 9.14 1.82 15.46
C GLN A 93 8.36 3.04 14.97
N SER A 94 8.93 3.82 14.07
CA SER A 94 8.27 5.00 13.51
C SER A 94 6.97 4.67 12.81
N LEU A 95 6.91 3.51 12.13
CA LEU A 95 5.69 3.07 11.44
C LEU A 95 4.71 2.42 12.42
N ILE A 96 5.21 1.73 13.43
CA ILE A 96 4.34 1.19 14.49
C ILE A 96 3.62 2.33 15.20
N LYS A 97 4.29 3.44 15.44
CA LYS A 97 3.71 4.61 16.12
C LYS A 97 2.56 5.23 15.34
N ILE A 98 2.55 5.13 14.02
CA ILE A 98 1.43 5.64 13.22
C ILE A 98 0.32 4.61 13.01
N GLY A 99 0.41 3.46 13.68
CA GLY A 99 -0.66 2.48 13.70
C GLY A 99 -0.43 1.23 12.87
N MET A 100 0.73 1.06 12.27
CA MET A 100 1.02 -0.16 11.49
C MET A 100 1.41 -1.33 12.39
N SER A 101 1.13 -2.54 11.91
CA SER A 101 1.52 -3.77 12.58
C SER A 101 2.24 -4.70 11.61
N PRO A 102 3.03 -5.67 12.12
CA PRO A 102 3.79 -6.58 11.25
C PRO A 102 2.94 -7.38 10.27
N GLU A 103 1.66 -7.62 10.56
CA GLU A 103 0.77 -8.34 9.64
C GLU A 103 0.50 -7.57 8.34
N GLN A 104 0.84 -6.28 8.28
CA GLN A 104 0.70 -5.44 7.10
C GLN A 104 1.93 -5.51 6.18
N VAL A 105 2.92 -6.36 6.52
CA VAL A 105 4.13 -6.54 5.71
C VAL A 105 4.02 -7.84 4.92
N PHE A 106 4.08 -7.72 3.60
CA PHE A 106 4.03 -8.85 2.66
C PHE A 106 5.34 -8.96 1.91
N ARG A 107 5.86 -10.18 1.79
CA ARG A 107 7.15 -10.41 1.15
C ARG A 107 6.94 -10.94 -0.28
N LYS A 108 7.71 -10.40 -1.21
CA LYS A 108 7.71 -10.85 -2.60
C LYS A 108 8.47 -12.18 -2.73
N PRO A 109 8.04 -13.06 -3.64
CA PRO A 109 6.81 -13.00 -4.41
C PRO A 109 5.63 -13.54 -3.61
N LEU A 110 4.45 -12.97 -3.79
CA LEU A 110 3.23 -13.51 -3.21
C LEU A 110 2.66 -14.57 -4.14
N SER A 111 2.43 -15.78 -3.62
CA SER A 111 1.82 -16.86 -4.40
C SER A 111 0.31 -16.66 -4.56
N ASP A 112 -0.30 -15.90 -3.66
CA ASP A 112 -1.74 -15.66 -3.66
C ASP A 112 -1.99 -14.18 -3.32
N LEU A 113 -2.37 -13.39 -4.34
CA LEU A 113 -2.60 -11.96 -4.17
C LEU A 113 -3.88 -11.65 -3.36
N THR A 114 -4.76 -12.63 -3.16
CA THR A 114 -5.97 -12.40 -2.37
C THR A 114 -5.67 -12.07 -0.92
N VAL A 115 -4.48 -12.39 -0.42
CA VAL A 115 -4.07 -11.97 0.93
C VAL A 115 -4.04 -10.45 1.05
N LEU A 116 -3.74 -9.74 -0.05
CA LEU A 116 -3.76 -8.27 -0.07
C LEU A 116 -5.19 -7.77 0.07
N THR A 117 -6.14 -8.35 -0.68
CA THR A 117 -7.55 -7.97 -0.60
C THR A 117 -8.08 -8.16 0.81
N ARG A 118 -7.76 -9.28 1.44
CA ARG A 118 -8.19 -9.55 2.82
C ARG A 118 -7.62 -8.51 3.79
N MET A 119 -6.33 -8.16 3.65
CA MET A 119 -5.72 -7.17 4.54
C MET A 119 -6.27 -5.76 4.27
N ILE A 120 -6.53 -5.42 3.01
CA ILE A 120 -7.16 -4.13 2.67
C ILE A 120 -8.48 -3.99 3.41
N ASN A 121 -9.32 -5.01 3.35
CA ASN A 121 -10.61 -5.00 4.04
C ASN A 121 -10.42 -4.92 5.55
N LYS A 122 -9.46 -5.63 6.09
CA LYS A 122 -9.20 -5.63 7.53
C LYS A 122 -8.76 -4.25 8.03
N VAL A 123 -7.82 -3.59 7.35
CA VAL A 123 -7.30 -2.31 7.83
C VAL A 123 -8.28 -1.16 7.61
N LEU A 124 -9.16 -1.27 6.60
CA LEU A 124 -10.16 -0.23 6.33
C LEU A 124 -11.44 -0.42 7.13
N PHE A 125 -11.87 -1.66 7.37
CA PHE A 125 -13.17 -1.95 7.96
C PHE A 125 -13.12 -2.77 9.25
N GLY A 126 -11.94 -3.31 9.59
CA GLY A 126 -11.77 -4.15 10.77
C GLY A 126 -12.35 -5.55 10.56
N ASP A 127 -12.38 -6.33 11.63
CA ASP A 127 -12.81 -7.74 11.56
C ASP A 127 -14.33 -7.90 11.37
N LYS A 128 -15.09 -6.83 11.54
CA LYS A 128 -16.55 -6.87 11.41
C LYS A 128 -17.02 -7.29 10.03
N ILE A 129 -16.22 -7.02 9.01
CA ILE A 129 -16.58 -7.33 7.62
C ILE A 129 -16.64 -8.83 7.36
N ASN A 130 -16.03 -9.62 8.23
CA ASN A 130 -15.96 -11.07 8.06
C ASN A 130 -17.15 -11.83 8.67
N ASP A 131 -18.05 -11.12 9.28
CA ASP A 131 -19.23 -11.70 9.94
C ASP A 131 -20.33 -12.06 8.97
#